data_4c8e139c82df78571c16146048663dd2
#
_entry.id   4c8e139c82df78571c16146048663dd2
#
_cell.length_a   1.000
_cell.length_b   1.000
_cell.length_c   1.000
_cell.angle_alpha   90.00
_cell.angle_beta   90.00
_cell.angle_gamma   90.00
#
_symmetry.space_group_name_H-M   'P 1'
#
loop_
_entity.id
_entity.type
_entity.pdbx_description
1 polymer ?
#
loop_
_entity_poly.entity_id
_entity_poly.type
_entity_poly.pdbx_seq_one_letter_code
_entity_poly.pdbx_strand_id
1 'polypeptide(L)'
;MIVWAAVMFILYGGVRRGVELANKIFMPLLVVLFTILVIQAVRLPGAVDGLNAFFTPNWEAMKNYKVWLAAFGHIFFSLSVGFGIMLTYASYLKKKTNMTGSGLVVALANSSFEILAGIGVFAALGFMAYSAGSSVEDVVSGGIGLAFIAFPKIISSMGAGGDLFGFLFFASLAVAGITSMVSILQVPIAAFQDKLGWSLKKSVTIIAGGSAVISTLLFSTHSAITFVDIIDYFANNIGIVGGGLVSIILVSWFRRPLLKQLKDHINQYASIKLGVIWNFLLTVVTPVSLLVALGLTINSVIAEGYGGYSSGILWLVGGGTIAFFILGAILFSCIKDSDSKEN
;
A
#
# COMPACT_ATOMS: atom_id res chain seq x y z
N MET A 1 -7.03 -7.02 -18.42
CA MET A 1 -8.42 -7.56 -18.43
C MET A 1 -8.58 -8.79 -17.52
N ILE A 2 -7.72 -9.83 -17.61
CA ILE A 2 -7.82 -11.04 -16.75
C ILE A 2 -7.80 -10.71 -15.26
N VAL A 3 -6.87 -9.85 -14.82
CA VAL A 3 -6.78 -9.40 -13.42
C VAL A 3 -8.08 -8.73 -12.97
N TRP A 4 -8.64 -7.82 -13.78
CA TRP A 4 -9.91 -7.17 -13.46
C TRP A 4 -11.07 -8.17 -13.36
N ALA A 5 -11.13 -9.17 -14.25
CA ALA A 5 -12.14 -10.22 -14.17
C ALA A 5 -12.02 -11.04 -12.88
N ALA A 6 -10.79 -11.41 -12.49
CA ALA A 6 -10.53 -12.12 -11.24
C ALA A 6 -10.92 -11.29 -10.00
N VAL A 7 -10.54 -10.02 -9.98
CA VAL A 7 -10.87 -9.09 -8.88
C VAL A 7 -12.38 -8.90 -8.76
N MET A 8 -13.09 -8.65 -9.87
CA MET A 8 -14.55 -8.51 -9.86
C MET A 8 -15.23 -9.79 -9.40
N PHE A 9 -14.78 -10.95 -9.88
CA PHE A 9 -15.32 -12.24 -9.45
C PHE A 9 -15.22 -12.43 -7.93
N ILE A 10 -14.05 -12.10 -7.35
CA ILE A 10 -13.84 -12.16 -5.88
C ILE A 10 -14.78 -11.19 -5.17
N LEU A 11 -14.88 -9.95 -5.63
CA LEU A 11 -15.71 -8.91 -5.01
C LEU A 11 -17.21 -9.23 -5.08
N TYR A 12 -17.69 -9.85 -6.17
CA TYR A 12 -19.09 -10.32 -6.27
C TYR A 12 -19.44 -11.42 -5.25
N GLY A 13 -18.44 -12.19 -4.79
CA GLY A 13 -18.60 -13.16 -3.71
C GLY A 13 -18.80 -12.50 -2.33
N GLY A 14 -18.58 -11.20 -2.23
CA GLY A 14 -18.67 -10.44 -0.98
C GLY A 14 -17.55 -10.76 0.00
N VAL A 15 -17.65 -10.22 1.23
CA VAL A 15 -16.57 -10.31 2.21
C VAL A 15 -16.22 -11.76 2.60
N ARG A 16 -17.21 -12.58 2.96
CA ARG A 16 -16.94 -13.93 3.48
C ARG A 16 -16.59 -14.96 2.40
N ARG A 17 -17.34 -14.99 1.30
CA ARG A 17 -17.19 -16.02 0.24
C ARG A 17 -16.23 -15.60 -0.86
N GLY A 18 -15.99 -14.30 -1.01
CA GLY A 18 -15.05 -13.74 -1.97
C GLY A 18 -13.73 -13.36 -1.31
N VAL A 19 -13.70 -12.21 -0.61
CA VAL A 19 -12.47 -11.62 -0.09
C VAL A 19 -11.76 -12.51 0.93
N GLU A 20 -12.49 -13.02 1.93
CA GLU A 20 -11.91 -13.87 2.98
C GLU A 20 -11.37 -15.20 2.40
N LEU A 21 -12.14 -15.84 1.52
CA LEU A 21 -11.72 -17.09 0.89
C LEU A 21 -10.50 -16.88 -0.03
N ALA A 22 -10.51 -15.83 -0.84
CA ALA A 22 -9.38 -15.49 -1.70
C ALA A 22 -8.11 -15.26 -0.87
N ASN A 23 -8.18 -14.48 0.21
CA ASN A 23 -7.04 -14.22 1.06
C ASN A 23 -6.54 -15.49 1.79
N LYS A 24 -7.43 -16.38 2.22
CA LYS A 24 -7.02 -17.67 2.81
C LYS A 24 -6.21 -18.55 1.86
N ILE A 25 -6.42 -18.42 0.55
CA ILE A 25 -5.69 -19.17 -0.47
C ILE A 25 -4.45 -18.38 -0.92
N PHE A 26 -4.62 -17.11 -1.27
CA PHE A 26 -3.57 -16.31 -1.90
C PHE A 26 -2.45 -15.91 -0.93
N MET A 27 -2.76 -15.63 0.35
CA MET A 27 -1.71 -15.23 1.29
C MET A 27 -0.71 -16.37 1.58
N PRO A 28 -1.13 -17.61 1.92
CA PRO A 28 -0.19 -18.71 2.05
C PRO A 28 0.53 -19.03 0.74
N LEU A 29 -0.17 -19.00 -0.40
CA LEU A 29 0.44 -19.21 -1.70
C LEU A 29 1.54 -18.18 -1.98
N LEU A 30 1.29 -16.89 -1.73
CA LEU A 30 2.27 -15.82 -1.87
C LEU A 30 3.51 -16.08 -1.01
N VAL A 31 3.32 -16.44 0.28
CA VAL A 31 4.43 -16.73 1.19
C VAL A 31 5.27 -17.90 0.67
N VAL A 32 4.64 -18.97 0.20
CA VAL A 32 5.33 -20.15 -0.34
C VAL A 32 6.12 -19.78 -1.60
N LEU A 33 5.45 -19.17 -2.59
CA LEU A 33 6.10 -18.78 -3.86
C LEU A 33 7.29 -17.85 -3.59
N PHE A 34 7.08 -16.86 -2.73
CA PHE A 34 8.11 -15.88 -2.43
C PHE A 34 9.27 -16.47 -1.63
N THR A 35 9.02 -17.39 -0.70
CA THR A 35 10.06 -18.10 0.04
C THR A 35 10.94 -18.94 -0.90
N ILE A 36 10.35 -19.64 -1.87
CA ILE A 36 11.10 -20.39 -2.87
C ILE A 36 11.97 -19.45 -3.71
N LEU A 37 11.41 -18.29 -4.11
CA LEU A 37 12.14 -17.26 -4.83
C LEU A 37 13.34 -16.73 -4.03
N VAL A 38 13.16 -16.44 -2.75
CA VAL A 38 14.22 -15.96 -1.85
C VAL A 38 15.31 -17.01 -1.70
N ILE A 39 14.96 -18.28 -1.48
CA ILE A 39 15.93 -19.38 -1.41
C ILE A 39 16.75 -19.47 -2.70
N GLN A 40 16.11 -19.27 -3.85
CA GLN A 40 16.82 -19.29 -5.14
C GLN A 40 17.71 -18.05 -5.30
N ALA A 41 17.22 -16.87 -4.95
CA ALA A 41 17.98 -15.62 -5.05
C ALA A 41 19.26 -15.64 -4.20
N VAL A 42 19.19 -16.13 -2.97
CA VAL A 42 20.35 -16.20 -2.06
C VAL A 42 21.45 -17.17 -2.56
N ARG A 43 21.11 -18.10 -3.43
CA ARG A 43 22.07 -19.03 -4.04
C ARG A 43 22.80 -18.46 -5.25
N LEU A 44 22.43 -17.30 -5.74
CA LEU A 44 23.03 -16.67 -6.91
C LEU A 44 24.43 -16.13 -6.58
N PRO A 45 25.39 -16.17 -7.55
CA PRO A 45 26.68 -15.51 -7.39
C PRO A 45 26.49 -14.00 -7.08
N GLY A 46 27.28 -13.45 -6.15
CA GLY A 46 27.15 -12.04 -5.74
C GLY A 46 25.99 -11.73 -4.81
N ALA A 47 25.12 -12.70 -4.47
CA ALA A 47 24.00 -12.47 -3.54
C ALA A 47 24.45 -11.93 -2.18
N VAL A 48 25.64 -12.36 -1.71
CA VAL A 48 26.21 -11.91 -0.42
C VAL A 48 26.48 -10.41 -0.43
N ASP A 49 26.92 -9.81 -1.53
CA ASP A 49 27.16 -8.37 -1.63
C ASP A 49 25.85 -7.58 -1.51
N GLY A 50 24.78 -8.06 -2.14
CA GLY A 50 23.45 -7.51 -1.97
C GLY A 50 22.93 -7.62 -0.53
N LEU A 51 23.11 -8.77 0.12
CA LEU A 51 22.73 -8.95 1.52
C LEU A 51 23.54 -8.06 2.46
N ASN A 52 24.84 -7.87 2.19
CA ASN A 52 25.66 -6.93 2.94
C ASN A 52 25.14 -5.49 2.79
N ALA A 53 24.79 -5.07 1.58
CA ALA A 53 24.20 -3.75 1.35
C ALA A 53 22.86 -3.57 2.12
N PHE A 54 22.08 -4.64 2.27
CA PHE A 54 20.80 -4.59 3.01
C PHE A 54 20.98 -4.57 4.52
N PHE A 55 21.90 -5.35 5.08
CA PHE A 55 22.04 -5.54 6.52
C PHE A 55 23.15 -4.71 7.17
N THR A 56 24.07 -4.11 6.41
CA THR A 56 25.16 -3.31 7.00
C THR A 56 24.62 -1.97 7.48
N PRO A 57 24.68 -1.65 8.79
CA PRO A 57 24.16 -0.39 9.31
C PRO A 57 25.01 0.80 8.84
N ASN A 58 24.35 1.82 8.33
CA ASN A 58 24.96 3.11 8.06
C ASN A 58 24.59 4.10 9.18
N TRP A 59 25.45 4.16 10.21
CA TRP A 59 25.22 5.00 11.39
C TRP A 59 25.25 6.51 11.09
N GLU A 60 25.98 6.94 10.05
CA GLU A 60 25.99 8.34 9.61
C GLU A 60 24.64 8.74 9.00
N ALA A 61 24.07 7.86 8.20
CA ALA A 61 22.74 8.08 7.60
C ALA A 61 21.65 8.25 8.67
N MET A 62 21.77 7.61 9.83
CA MET A 62 20.81 7.74 10.92
C MET A 62 20.77 9.14 11.53
N LYS A 63 21.78 10.00 11.32
CA LYS A 63 21.76 11.41 11.72
C LYS A 63 20.91 12.27 10.79
N ASN A 64 20.58 11.76 9.60
CA ASN A 64 19.78 12.47 8.62
C ASN A 64 18.28 12.25 8.89
N TYR A 65 17.54 13.32 9.18
CA TYR A 65 16.10 13.26 9.42
C TYR A 65 15.30 12.68 8.23
N LYS A 66 15.80 12.81 6.99
CA LYS A 66 15.15 12.25 5.79
C LYS A 66 15.06 10.73 5.85
N VAL A 67 16.03 10.05 6.48
CA VAL A 67 16.00 8.59 6.67
C VAL A 67 14.85 8.17 7.58
N TRP A 68 14.67 8.87 8.69
CA TRP A 68 13.56 8.62 9.61
C TRP A 68 12.20 8.91 8.99
N LEU A 69 12.14 9.99 8.21
CA LEU A 69 10.92 10.34 7.48
C LEU A 69 10.56 9.28 6.44
N ALA A 70 11.55 8.80 5.68
CA ALA A 70 11.36 7.71 4.71
C ALA A 70 10.93 6.40 5.39
N ALA A 71 11.56 6.05 6.52
CA ALA A 71 11.18 4.86 7.31
C ALA A 71 9.75 4.96 7.85
N PHE A 72 9.36 6.12 8.39
CA PHE A 72 8.00 6.38 8.86
C PHE A 72 6.98 6.28 7.70
N GLY A 73 7.29 6.92 6.57
CA GLY A 73 6.46 6.87 5.37
C GLY A 73 6.30 5.45 4.84
N HIS A 74 7.39 4.67 4.84
CA HIS A 74 7.36 3.26 4.44
C HIS A 74 6.41 2.43 5.33
N ILE A 75 6.54 2.53 6.64
CA ILE A 75 5.66 1.80 7.58
C ILE A 75 4.21 2.26 7.44
N PHE A 76 3.96 3.55 7.29
CA PHE A 76 2.63 4.11 7.08
C PHE A 76 1.97 3.52 5.83
N PHE A 77 2.72 3.47 4.73
CA PHE A 77 2.26 2.93 3.46
C PHE A 77 2.09 1.41 3.50
N SER A 78 3.07 0.69 4.02
CA SER A 78 3.12 -0.76 4.10
C SER A 78 1.97 -1.34 4.92
N LEU A 79 1.63 -0.72 6.04
CA LEU A 79 0.48 -1.11 6.87
C LEU A 79 -0.86 -0.59 6.33
N SER A 80 -0.87 0.00 5.13
CA SER A 80 -2.07 0.58 4.49
C SER A 80 -2.81 1.59 5.39
N VAL A 81 -2.06 2.36 6.18
CA VAL A 81 -2.62 3.40 7.04
C VAL A 81 -3.09 4.57 6.18
N GLY A 82 -4.28 5.08 6.43
CA GLY A 82 -4.87 6.16 5.64
C GLY A 82 -5.64 5.73 4.38
N PHE A 83 -5.52 4.49 3.93
CA PHE A 83 -6.27 3.95 2.78
C PHE A 83 -7.76 3.66 3.08
N GLY A 84 -8.17 3.68 4.34
CA GLY A 84 -9.51 3.27 4.74
C GLY A 84 -9.72 1.75 4.81
N ILE A 85 -8.74 0.94 4.38
CA ILE A 85 -8.85 -0.53 4.31
C ILE A 85 -9.11 -1.12 5.69
N MET A 86 -8.27 -0.80 6.68
CA MET A 86 -8.43 -1.32 8.03
C MET A 86 -9.70 -0.81 8.71
N LEU A 87 -10.14 0.41 8.40
CA LEU A 87 -11.41 0.98 8.88
C LEU A 87 -12.59 0.17 8.32
N THR A 88 -12.57 -0.12 7.03
CA THR A 88 -13.60 -0.93 6.36
C THR A 88 -13.61 -2.35 6.91
N TYR A 89 -12.47 -3.00 7.07
CA TYR A 89 -12.41 -4.35 7.63
C TYR A 89 -12.81 -4.39 9.10
N ALA A 90 -12.46 -3.37 9.89
CA ALA A 90 -12.87 -3.26 11.28
C ALA A 90 -14.40 -3.16 11.43
N SER A 91 -15.10 -2.55 10.47
CA SER A 91 -16.56 -2.45 10.49
C SER A 91 -17.27 -3.81 10.37
N TYR A 92 -16.58 -4.83 9.81
CA TYR A 92 -17.11 -6.19 9.69
C TYR A 92 -16.79 -7.09 10.89
N LEU A 93 -15.97 -6.60 11.83
CA LEU A 93 -15.59 -7.38 13.01
C LEU A 93 -16.73 -7.46 14.02
N LYS A 94 -16.73 -8.55 14.80
CA LYS A 94 -17.65 -8.69 15.95
C LYS A 94 -17.24 -7.72 17.06
N LYS A 95 -18.23 -7.17 17.78
CA LYS A 95 -18.00 -6.20 18.88
C LYS A 95 -17.00 -6.68 19.94
N LYS A 96 -16.87 -7.98 20.17
CA LYS A 96 -15.98 -8.58 21.17
C LYS A 96 -14.62 -9.02 20.59
N THR A 97 -14.21 -8.51 19.45
CA THR A 97 -12.93 -8.87 18.83
C THR A 97 -11.75 -8.23 19.58
N ASN A 98 -10.70 -9.01 19.83
CA ASN A 98 -9.44 -8.50 20.35
C ASN A 98 -8.67 -7.74 19.26
N MET A 99 -8.93 -6.45 19.15
CA MET A 99 -8.36 -5.62 18.08
C MET A 99 -6.86 -5.36 18.27
N THR A 100 -6.38 -5.24 19.51
CA THR A 100 -4.94 -5.00 19.76
C THR A 100 -4.10 -6.21 19.41
N GLY A 101 -4.57 -7.42 19.78
CA GLY A 101 -3.90 -8.66 19.39
C GLY A 101 -3.87 -8.87 17.91
N SER A 102 -5.01 -8.67 17.24
CA SER A 102 -5.09 -8.78 15.77
C SER A 102 -4.20 -7.74 15.07
N GLY A 103 -4.20 -6.48 15.52
CA GLY A 103 -3.36 -5.42 14.97
C GLY A 103 -1.87 -5.72 15.11
N LEU A 104 -1.43 -6.25 16.27
CA LEU A 104 -0.04 -6.65 16.48
C LEU A 104 0.37 -7.79 15.55
N VAL A 105 -0.48 -8.82 15.40
CA VAL A 105 -0.21 -9.95 14.49
C VAL A 105 -0.08 -9.43 13.04
N VAL A 106 -0.97 -8.55 12.59
CA VAL A 106 -0.91 -7.96 11.25
C VAL A 106 0.39 -7.19 11.07
N ALA A 107 0.76 -6.31 12.01
CA ALA A 107 1.97 -5.51 11.91
C ALA A 107 3.24 -6.37 11.87
N LEU A 108 3.36 -7.36 12.76
CA LEU A 108 4.52 -8.25 12.82
C LEU A 108 4.59 -9.17 11.59
N ALA A 109 3.48 -9.72 11.13
CA ALA A 109 3.45 -10.54 9.92
C ALA A 109 3.86 -9.75 8.69
N ASN A 110 3.36 -8.50 8.55
CA ASN A 110 3.76 -7.60 7.48
C ASN A 110 5.26 -7.32 7.49
N SER A 111 5.81 -6.87 8.63
CA SER A 111 7.25 -6.57 8.75
C SER A 111 8.13 -7.82 8.52
N SER A 112 7.67 -9.01 8.97
CA SER A 112 8.39 -10.25 8.70
C SER A 112 8.45 -10.58 7.21
N PHE A 113 7.34 -10.37 6.51
CA PHE A 113 7.30 -10.57 5.06
C PHE A 113 8.14 -9.54 4.31
N GLU A 114 8.18 -8.28 4.77
CA GLU A 114 9.03 -7.23 4.18
C GLU A 114 10.51 -7.56 4.31
N ILE A 115 10.95 -8.06 5.47
CA ILE A 115 12.33 -8.50 5.66
C ILE A 115 12.65 -9.67 4.73
N LEU A 116 11.75 -10.65 4.63
CA LEU A 116 11.90 -11.77 3.70
C LEU A 116 12.01 -11.27 2.25
N ALA A 117 11.16 -10.32 1.86
CA ALA A 117 11.18 -9.72 0.54
C ALA A 117 12.49 -8.94 0.29
N GLY A 118 12.94 -8.18 1.28
CA GLY A 118 14.22 -7.46 1.23
C GLY A 118 15.41 -8.41 0.99
N ILE A 119 15.47 -9.53 1.70
CA ILE A 119 16.49 -10.55 1.49
C ILE A 119 16.50 -11.02 0.03
N GLY A 120 15.34 -11.36 -0.52
CA GLY A 120 15.25 -11.85 -1.90
C GLY A 120 15.63 -10.79 -2.94
N VAL A 121 15.12 -9.58 -2.77
CA VAL A 121 15.37 -8.47 -3.69
C VAL A 121 16.83 -8.06 -3.67
N PHE A 122 17.42 -7.85 -2.49
CA PHE A 122 18.82 -7.43 -2.39
C PHE A 122 19.79 -8.55 -2.81
N ALA A 123 19.49 -9.82 -2.55
CA ALA A 123 20.27 -10.93 -3.10
C ALA A 123 20.25 -10.93 -4.64
N ALA A 124 19.10 -10.67 -5.25
CA ALA A 124 18.98 -10.56 -6.70
C ALA A 124 19.71 -9.32 -7.27
N LEU A 125 19.67 -8.19 -6.58
CA LEU A 125 20.45 -7.00 -6.94
C LEU A 125 21.96 -7.24 -6.81
N GLY A 126 22.40 -7.98 -5.80
CA GLY A 126 23.81 -8.42 -5.68
C GLY A 126 24.25 -9.26 -6.88
N PHE A 127 23.41 -10.19 -7.34
CA PHE A 127 23.68 -10.95 -8.55
C PHE A 127 23.74 -10.05 -9.80
N MET A 128 22.86 -9.06 -9.91
CA MET A 128 22.88 -8.10 -11.03
C MET A 128 24.17 -7.26 -11.02
N ALA A 129 24.59 -6.76 -9.87
CA ALA A 129 25.84 -6.02 -9.69
C ALA A 129 27.06 -6.88 -10.07
N TYR A 130 27.11 -8.12 -9.57
CA TYR A 130 28.13 -9.09 -9.93
C TYR A 130 28.20 -9.34 -11.44
N SER A 131 27.06 -9.56 -12.08
CA SER A 131 26.98 -9.82 -13.52
C SER A 131 27.35 -8.60 -14.38
N ALA A 132 27.13 -7.39 -13.85
CA ALA A 132 27.45 -6.13 -14.52
C ALA A 132 28.89 -5.63 -14.21
N GLY A 133 29.58 -6.24 -13.25
CA GLY A 133 30.88 -5.76 -12.78
C GLY A 133 30.81 -4.39 -12.10
N SER A 134 29.69 -4.08 -11.44
CA SER A 134 29.41 -2.79 -10.80
C SER A 134 29.08 -2.97 -9.31
N SER A 135 28.84 -1.88 -8.59
CA SER A 135 28.40 -1.92 -7.21
C SER A 135 26.88 -2.17 -7.09
N VAL A 136 26.41 -2.59 -5.92
CA VAL A 136 24.97 -2.76 -5.67
C VAL A 136 24.24 -1.42 -5.75
N GLU A 137 24.87 -0.35 -5.29
CA GLU A 137 24.34 1.01 -5.33
C GLU A 137 24.05 1.49 -6.76
N ASP A 138 24.89 1.09 -7.73
CA ASP A 138 24.76 1.49 -9.14
C ASP A 138 23.58 0.81 -9.85
N VAL A 139 23.15 -0.35 -9.35
CA VAL A 139 22.08 -1.14 -9.96
C VAL A 139 20.73 -0.98 -9.22
N VAL A 140 20.75 -0.36 -8.06
CA VAL A 140 19.52 -0.13 -7.28
C VAL A 140 18.58 0.78 -8.07
N SER A 141 17.37 0.29 -8.25
CA SER A 141 16.25 1.05 -8.78
C SER A 141 15.00 0.72 -7.96
N GLY A 142 14.01 1.61 -7.98
CA GLY A 142 12.78 1.43 -7.23
C GLY A 142 11.56 1.24 -8.13
N GLY A 143 10.45 0.85 -7.51
CA GLY A 143 9.14 0.82 -8.13
C GLY A 143 9.05 -0.02 -9.40
N ILE A 144 8.46 0.58 -10.43
CA ILE A 144 8.22 -0.04 -11.74
C ILE A 144 9.53 -0.44 -12.41
N GLY A 145 10.58 0.38 -12.28
CA GLY A 145 11.90 0.10 -12.84
C GLY A 145 12.52 -1.19 -12.28
N LEU A 146 12.40 -1.39 -10.97
CA LEU A 146 12.89 -2.61 -10.35
C LEU A 146 12.13 -3.84 -10.85
N ALA A 147 10.79 -3.83 -10.79
CA ALA A 147 9.96 -4.98 -11.11
C ALA A 147 9.97 -5.36 -12.60
N PHE A 148 9.97 -4.37 -13.51
CA PHE A 148 9.73 -4.61 -14.94
C PHE A 148 10.93 -4.32 -15.84
N ILE A 149 12.03 -3.78 -15.31
CA ILE A 149 13.28 -3.59 -16.05
C ILE A 149 14.41 -4.40 -15.42
N ALA A 150 14.67 -4.19 -14.11
CA ALA A 150 15.80 -4.87 -13.44
C ALA A 150 15.58 -6.38 -13.33
N PHE A 151 14.44 -6.84 -12.79
CA PHE A 151 14.16 -8.26 -12.64
C PHE A 151 14.12 -9.04 -13.96
N PRO A 152 13.50 -8.58 -15.05
CA PRO A 152 13.62 -9.24 -16.36
C PRO A 152 15.06 -9.40 -16.85
N LYS A 153 15.93 -8.39 -16.62
CA LYS A 153 17.37 -8.52 -16.96
C LYS A 153 18.06 -9.59 -16.10
N ILE A 154 17.78 -9.61 -14.79
CA ILE A 154 18.28 -10.62 -13.86
C ILE A 154 17.85 -12.02 -14.36
N ILE A 155 16.58 -12.21 -14.63
CA ILE A 155 15.99 -13.47 -15.09
C ILE A 155 16.66 -13.94 -16.38
N SER A 156 16.84 -13.04 -17.34
CA SER A 156 17.46 -13.36 -18.64
C SER A 156 18.94 -13.73 -18.52
N SER A 157 19.64 -13.25 -17.48
CA SER A 157 21.06 -13.56 -17.25
C SER A 157 21.31 -14.79 -16.38
N MET A 158 20.26 -15.36 -15.76
CA MET A 158 20.40 -16.51 -14.86
C MET A 158 20.62 -17.87 -15.57
N GLY A 159 20.48 -17.95 -16.90
CA GLY A 159 20.61 -19.21 -17.64
C GLY A 159 19.58 -20.26 -17.21
N ALA A 160 20.06 -21.50 -17.01
CA ALA A 160 19.21 -22.60 -16.56
C ALA A 160 18.62 -22.30 -15.16
N GLY A 161 17.33 -22.15 -15.06
CA GLY A 161 16.61 -21.77 -13.81
C GLY A 161 16.00 -20.37 -13.84
N GLY A 162 16.38 -19.52 -14.77
CA GLY A 162 15.78 -18.20 -14.96
C GLY A 162 14.28 -18.27 -15.21
N ASP A 163 13.82 -19.22 -15.99
CA ASP A 163 12.40 -19.42 -16.28
C ASP A 163 11.59 -19.70 -15.01
N LEU A 164 12.08 -20.58 -14.14
CA LEU A 164 11.44 -20.89 -12.86
C LEU A 164 11.44 -19.65 -11.94
N PHE A 165 12.56 -18.95 -11.83
CA PHE A 165 12.68 -17.74 -11.04
C PHE A 165 11.71 -16.67 -11.55
N GLY A 166 11.65 -16.45 -12.85
CA GLY A 166 10.74 -15.51 -13.49
C GLY A 166 9.29 -15.85 -13.24
N PHE A 167 8.92 -17.12 -13.38
CA PHE A 167 7.56 -17.58 -13.08
C PHE A 167 7.20 -17.32 -11.61
N LEU A 168 8.05 -17.67 -10.66
CA LEU A 168 7.82 -17.48 -9.25
C LEU A 168 7.68 -15.99 -8.90
N PHE A 169 8.54 -15.14 -9.48
CA PHE A 169 8.52 -13.70 -9.25
C PHE A 169 7.21 -13.07 -9.77
N PHE A 170 6.89 -13.27 -11.05
CA PHE A 170 5.70 -12.65 -11.63
C PHE A 170 4.38 -13.26 -11.13
N ALA A 171 4.35 -14.55 -10.80
CA ALA A 171 3.20 -15.17 -10.16
C ALA A 171 2.96 -14.59 -8.76
N SER A 172 4.02 -14.42 -7.95
CA SER A 172 3.93 -13.77 -6.64
C SER A 172 3.43 -12.33 -6.76
N LEU A 173 3.97 -11.57 -7.71
CA LEU A 173 3.58 -10.19 -7.97
C LEU A 173 2.11 -10.08 -8.40
N ALA A 174 1.65 -10.98 -9.28
CA ALA A 174 0.26 -11.03 -9.72
C ALA A 174 -0.70 -11.35 -8.57
N VAL A 175 -0.38 -12.34 -7.74
CA VAL A 175 -1.17 -12.71 -6.55
C VAL A 175 -1.24 -11.56 -5.55
N ALA A 176 -0.10 -10.91 -5.26
CA ALA A 176 -0.04 -9.75 -4.39
C ALA A 176 -0.86 -8.58 -4.93
N GLY A 177 -0.77 -8.32 -6.25
CA GLY A 177 -1.55 -7.27 -6.92
C GLY A 177 -3.05 -7.50 -6.84
N ILE A 178 -3.52 -8.74 -7.10
CA ILE A 178 -4.94 -9.09 -7.01
C ILE A 178 -5.48 -8.88 -5.59
N THR A 179 -4.77 -9.34 -4.56
CA THR A 179 -5.20 -9.20 -3.16
C THR A 179 -5.25 -7.74 -2.73
N SER A 180 -4.29 -6.92 -3.16
CA SER A 180 -4.25 -5.48 -2.92
C SER A 180 -5.41 -4.76 -3.62
N MET A 181 -5.67 -5.05 -4.89
CA MET A 181 -6.78 -4.46 -5.64
C MET A 181 -8.13 -4.76 -4.99
N VAL A 182 -8.36 -6.01 -4.55
CA VAL A 182 -9.58 -6.41 -3.84
C VAL A 182 -9.76 -5.58 -2.57
N SER A 183 -8.69 -5.40 -1.78
CA SER A 183 -8.74 -4.66 -0.52
C SER A 183 -9.00 -3.17 -0.74
N ILE A 184 -8.34 -2.55 -1.71
CA ILE A 184 -8.53 -1.13 -2.05
C ILE A 184 -9.95 -0.87 -2.56
N LEU A 185 -10.46 -1.70 -3.46
CA LEU A 185 -11.81 -1.55 -4.02
C LEU A 185 -12.91 -1.81 -3.00
N GLN A 186 -12.66 -2.63 -1.98
CA GLN A 186 -13.64 -2.87 -0.92
C GLN A 186 -14.01 -1.59 -0.16
N VAL A 187 -13.10 -0.63 -0.07
CA VAL A 187 -13.34 0.65 0.63
C VAL A 187 -14.45 1.48 -0.04
N PRO A 188 -14.31 1.89 -1.31
CA PRO A 188 -15.38 2.64 -1.96
C PRO A 188 -16.66 1.79 -2.13
N ILE A 189 -16.55 0.49 -2.36
CA ILE A 189 -17.73 -0.39 -2.45
C ILE A 189 -18.53 -0.33 -1.16
N ALA A 190 -17.90 -0.46 0.01
CA ALA A 190 -18.56 -0.35 1.30
C ALA A 190 -19.14 1.05 1.51
N ALA A 191 -18.38 2.11 1.21
CA ALA A 191 -18.84 3.49 1.36
C ALA A 191 -20.10 3.78 0.53
N PHE A 192 -20.17 3.29 -0.71
CA PHE A 192 -21.36 3.47 -1.56
C PHE A 192 -22.54 2.61 -1.12
N GLN A 193 -22.29 1.41 -0.57
CA GLN A 193 -23.36 0.61 0.06
C GLN A 193 -23.96 1.33 1.26
N ASP A 194 -23.11 1.83 2.17
CA ASP A 194 -23.54 2.48 3.39
C ASP A 194 -24.24 3.83 3.11
N LYS A 195 -23.68 4.65 2.22
CA LYS A 195 -24.19 5.99 1.93
C LYS A 195 -25.45 5.97 1.04
N LEU A 196 -25.47 5.15 0.00
CA LEU A 196 -26.51 5.15 -1.03
C LEU A 196 -27.48 3.96 -0.93
N GLY A 197 -27.29 3.05 0.02
CA GLY A 197 -28.09 1.84 0.14
C GLY A 197 -27.97 0.90 -1.07
N TRP A 198 -26.86 0.96 -1.81
CA TRP A 198 -26.68 0.13 -3.00
C TRP A 198 -26.46 -1.34 -2.64
N SER A 199 -27.02 -2.21 -3.47
CA SER A 199 -26.70 -3.65 -3.36
C SER A 199 -25.22 -3.89 -3.70
N LEU A 200 -24.64 -4.96 -3.13
CA LEU A 200 -23.26 -5.37 -3.42
C LEU A 200 -22.98 -5.47 -4.91
N LYS A 201 -23.90 -6.12 -5.67
CA LYS A 201 -23.74 -6.28 -7.12
C LYS A 201 -23.65 -4.95 -7.85
N LYS A 202 -24.54 -3.98 -7.51
CA LYS A 202 -24.53 -2.65 -8.10
C LYS A 202 -23.25 -1.91 -7.78
N SER A 203 -22.82 -1.92 -6.51
CA SER A 203 -21.59 -1.26 -6.08
C SER A 203 -20.35 -1.83 -6.77
N VAL A 204 -20.22 -3.16 -6.82
CA VAL A 204 -19.09 -3.81 -7.51
C VAL A 204 -19.09 -3.48 -9.00
N THR A 205 -20.25 -3.59 -9.69
CA THR A 205 -20.32 -3.30 -11.12
C THR A 205 -19.92 -1.87 -11.44
N ILE A 206 -20.42 -0.89 -10.68
CA ILE A 206 -20.15 0.52 -10.97
C ILE A 206 -18.72 0.90 -10.54
N ILE A 207 -18.31 0.54 -9.33
CA ILE A 207 -17.00 0.95 -8.81
C ILE A 207 -15.87 0.17 -9.47
N ALA A 208 -15.88 -1.17 -9.39
CA ALA A 208 -14.81 -1.96 -9.96
C ALA A 208 -14.86 -1.97 -11.50
N GLY A 209 -16.06 -2.04 -12.10
CA GLY A 209 -16.24 -1.96 -13.55
C GLY A 209 -15.83 -0.59 -14.10
N GLY A 210 -16.24 0.49 -13.47
CA GLY A 210 -15.82 1.86 -13.84
C GLY A 210 -14.30 2.04 -13.71
N SER A 211 -13.71 1.58 -12.62
CA SER A 211 -12.25 1.59 -12.44
C SER A 211 -11.53 0.77 -13.51
N ALA A 212 -12.07 -0.39 -13.89
CA ALA A 212 -11.51 -1.23 -14.95
C ALA A 212 -11.51 -0.51 -16.31
N VAL A 213 -12.60 0.16 -16.66
CA VAL A 213 -12.70 0.94 -17.90
C VAL A 213 -11.72 2.09 -17.89
N ILE A 214 -11.71 2.91 -16.82
CA ILE A 214 -10.83 4.07 -16.69
C ILE A 214 -9.36 3.65 -16.76
N SER A 215 -8.97 2.63 -15.99
CA SER A 215 -7.59 2.14 -15.98
C SER A 215 -7.17 1.59 -17.35
N THR A 216 -8.06 0.88 -18.02
CA THR A 216 -7.77 0.34 -19.36
C THR A 216 -7.57 1.47 -20.37
N LEU A 217 -8.40 2.51 -20.32
CA LEU A 217 -8.28 3.67 -21.22
C LEU A 217 -7.00 4.48 -20.96
N LEU A 218 -6.68 4.73 -19.70
CA LEU A 218 -5.50 5.53 -19.32
C LEU A 218 -4.18 4.77 -19.52
N PHE A 219 -4.15 3.50 -19.10
CA PHE A 219 -2.90 2.74 -19.01
C PHE A 219 -2.61 1.84 -20.21
N SER A 220 -3.43 1.87 -21.26
CA SER A 220 -3.12 1.24 -22.55
C SER A 220 -2.49 2.20 -23.58
N THR A 221 -2.17 3.44 -23.16
CA THR A 221 -1.56 4.46 -24.02
C THR A 221 -0.03 4.43 -23.94
N HIS A 222 0.64 5.07 -24.91
CA HIS A 222 2.11 5.24 -24.88
C HIS A 222 2.61 6.01 -23.64
N SER A 223 1.78 6.90 -23.10
CA SER A 223 2.09 7.69 -21.89
C SER A 223 1.68 6.99 -20.59
N ALA A 224 1.32 5.70 -20.63
CA ALA A 224 0.82 4.95 -19.48
C ALA A 224 1.75 5.03 -18.28
N ILE A 225 3.05 4.80 -18.48
CA ILE A 225 4.05 4.80 -17.40
C ILE A 225 4.11 6.18 -16.74
N THR A 226 4.11 7.26 -17.52
CA THR A 226 4.10 8.63 -16.99
C THR A 226 2.85 8.92 -16.17
N PHE A 227 1.67 8.53 -16.67
CA PHE A 227 0.43 8.73 -15.92
C PHE A 227 0.40 7.91 -14.61
N VAL A 228 0.80 6.63 -14.68
CA VAL A 228 0.86 5.78 -13.49
C VAL A 228 1.80 6.37 -12.46
N ASP A 229 3.02 6.74 -12.85
CA ASP A 229 4.05 7.25 -11.95
C ASP A 229 3.62 8.55 -11.26
N ILE A 230 3.09 9.52 -12.01
CA ILE A 230 2.63 10.80 -11.45
C ILE A 230 1.39 10.59 -10.56
N ILE A 231 0.38 9.85 -11.03
CA ILE A 231 -0.84 9.61 -10.26
C ILE A 231 -0.52 8.86 -8.97
N ASP A 232 0.30 7.81 -9.04
CA ASP A 232 0.73 7.02 -7.91
C ASP A 232 1.46 7.86 -6.88
N TYR A 233 2.42 8.66 -7.32
CA TYR A 233 3.17 9.55 -6.43
C TYR A 233 2.26 10.54 -5.69
N PHE A 234 1.41 11.26 -6.41
CA PHE A 234 0.52 12.26 -5.81
C PHE A 234 -0.57 11.62 -4.95
N ALA A 235 -1.16 10.52 -5.41
CA ALA A 235 -2.18 9.81 -4.64
C ALA A 235 -1.63 9.29 -3.32
N ASN A 236 -0.47 8.64 -3.33
CA ASN A 236 0.11 8.02 -2.14
C ASN A 236 0.75 9.04 -1.20
N ASN A 237 1.61 9.92 -1.73
CA ASN A 237 2.42 10.81 -0.87
C ASN A 237 1.67 12.08 -0.43
N ILE A 238 0.65 12.50 -1.17
CA ILE A 238 -0.15 13.70 -0.83
C ILE A 238 -1.58 13.33 -0.48
N GLY A 239 -2.27 12.57 -1.34
CA GLY A 239 -3.69 12.25 -1.14
C GLY A 239 -3.96 11.41 0.10
N ILE A 240 -3.31 10.25 0.21
CA ILE A 240 -3.51 9.31 1.32
C ILE A 240 -2.93 9.86 2.62
N VAL A 241 -1.73 10.45 2.58
CA VAL A 241 -1.10 11.08 3.75
C VAL A 241 -1.98 12.24 4.25
N GLY A 242 -2.47 13.09 3.34
CA GLY A 242 -3.38 14.19 3.67
C GLY A 242 -4.71 13.70 4.24
N GLY A 243 -5.31 12.68 3.64
CA GLY A 243 -6.54 12.04 4.14
C GLY A 243 -6.36 11.43 5.53
N GLY A 244 -5.24 10.73 5.76
CA GLY A 244 -4.85 10.19 7.06
C GLY A 244 -4.66 11.28 8.10
N LEU A 245 -3.96 12.37 7.73
CA LEU A 245 -3.76 13.54 8.61
C LEU A 245 -5.09 14.18 9.03
N VAL A 246 -5.98 14.44 8.08
CA VAL A 246 -7.31 15.00 8.36
C VAL A 246 -8.08 14.07 9.30
N SER A 247 -8.09 12.78 9.02
CA SER A 247 -8.81 11.77 9.81
C SER A 247 -8.31 11.72 11.25
N ILE A 248 -6.98 11.69 11.46
CA ILE A 248 -6.42 11.60 12.81
C ILE A 248 -6.63 12.89 13.59
N ILE A 249 -6.52 14.07 12.98
CA ILE A 249 -6.79 15.36 13.60
C ILE A 249 -8.25 15.45 14.02
N LEU A 250 -9.19 15.07 13.14
CA LEU A 250 -10.61 15.08 13.47
C LEU A 250 -10.93 14.22 14.70
N VAL A 251 -10.39 13.02 14.76
CA VAL A 251 -10.65 12.08 15.87
C VAL A 251 -9.92 12.49 17.14
N SER A 252 -8.63 12.87 17.04
CA SER A 252 -7.78 13.08 18.22
C SER A 252 -7.89 14.50 18.81
N TRP A 253 -8.17 15.53 18.00
CA TRP A 253 -8.21 16.92 18.46
C TRP A 253 -9.64 17.45 18.58
N PHE A 254 -10.47 17.25 17.58
CA PHE A 254 -11.82 17.80 17.56
C PHE A 254 -12.87 16.90 18.20
N ARG A 255 -12.71 15.57 18.10
CA ARG A 255 -13.66 14.58 18.64
C ARG A 255 -13.02 13.72 19.75
N ARG A 256 -12.33 14.35 20.70
CA ARG A 256 -11.69 13.67 21.85
C ARG A 256 -12.60 12.69 22.62
N PRO A 257 -13.89 12.94 22.82
CA PRO A 257 -14.78 11.94 23.43
C PRO A 257 -14.86 10.64 22.63
N LEU A 258 -14.83 10.73 21.29
CA LEU A 258 -14.84 9.57 20.41
C LEU A 258 -13.56 8.73 20.56
N LEU A 259 -12.39 9.39 20.66
CA LEU A 259 -11.13 8.69 20.91
C LEU A 259 -11.14 7.94 22.24
N LYS A 260 -11.72 8.56 23.30
CA LYS A 260 -11.88 7.91 24.60
C LYS A 260 -12.80 6.69 24.51
N GLN A 261 -13.98 6.85 23.88
CA GLN A 261 -14.92 5.74 23.67
C GLN A 261 -14.30 4.58 22.91
N LEU A 262 -13.54 4.89 21.84
CA LEU A 262 -12.81 3.90 21.05
C LEU A 262 -11.80 3.13 21.92
N LYS A 263 -10.99 3.87 22.68
CA LYS A 263 -10.01 3.27 23.60
C LYS A 263 -10.67 2.37 24.65
N ASP A 264 -11.74 2.85 25.28
CA ASP A 264 -12.46 2.12 26.31
C ASP A 264 -13.09 0.84 25.72
N HIS A 265 -13.70 0.94 24.53
CA HIS A 265 -14.24 -0.22 23.82
C HIS A 265 -13.15 -1.25 23.47
N ILE A 266 -12.03 -0.80 22.87
CA ILE A 266 -10.91 -1.69 22.54
C ILE A 266 -10.39 -2.38 23.80
N ASN A 267 -10.20 -1.63 24.88
CA ASN A 267 -9.64 -2.13 26.12
C ASN A 267 -10.53 -3.18 26.84
N GLN A 268 -11.83 -3.23 26.53
CA GLN A 268 -12.70 -4.27 27.09
C GLN A 268 -12.28 -5.67 26.65
N TYR A 269 -11.80 -5.82 25.41
CA TYR A 269 -11.48 -7.12 24.79
C TYR A 269 -10.01 -7.27 24.40
N ALA A 270 -9.17 -6.29 24.73
CA ALA A 270 -7.77 -6.20 24.34
C ALA A 270 -6.89 -7.16 25.16
N SER A 271 -6.02 -7.91 24.49
CA SER A 271 -4.89 -8.63 25.13
C SER A 271 -3.85 -7.66 25.68
N ILE A 272 -3.61 -6.57 24.96
CA ILE A 272 -2.69 -5.49 25.35
C ILE A 272 -3.51 -4.23 25.54
N LYS A 273 -3.53 -3.72 26.77
CA LYS A 273 -4.30 -2.51 27.09
C LYS A 273 -3.65 -1.26 26.49
N LEU A 274 -4.49 -0.45 25.87
CA LEU A 274 -4.09 0.87 25.34
C LEU A 274 -3.98 1.85 26.50
N GLY A 275 -2.80 2.42 26.70
CA GLY A 275 -2.47 3.33 27.80
C GLY A 275 -2.33 4.80 27.37
N VAL A 276 -1.54 5.54 28.17
CA VAL A 276 -1.23 6.94 27.91
C VAL A 276 -0.35 7.10 26.67
N ILE A 277 0.59 6.17 26.48
CA ILE A 277 1.51 6.17 25.32
C ILE A 277 0.70 6.11 24.02
N TRP A 278 -0.30 5.25 23.92
CA TRP A 278 -1.15 5.17 22.74
C TRP A 278 -1.87 6.51 22.45
N ASN A 279 -2.42 7.15 23.49
CA ASN A 279 -3.03 8.47 23.33
C ASN A 279 -2.02 9.50 22.83
N PHE A 280 -0.82 9.55 23.43
CA PHE A 280 0.25 10.46 23.03
C PHE A 280 0.67 10.24 21.56
N LEU A 281 0.85 8.99 21.16
CA LEU A 281 1.18 8.64 19.79
C LEU A 281 0.13 9.13 18.80
N LEU A 282 -1.16 8.93 19.08
CA LEU A 282 -2.25 9.34 18.19
C LEU A 282 -2.54 10.85 18.22
N THR A 283 -2.33 11.51 19.36
CA THR A 283 -2.69 12.94 19.48
C THR A 283 -1.55 13.88 19.14
N VAL A 284 -0.30 13.43 19.22
CA VAL A 284 0.88 14.27 19.00
C VAL A 284 1.77 13.68 17.91
N VAL A 285 2.33 12.49 18.14
CA VAL A 285 3.38 11.95 17.24
C VAL A 285 2.86 11.75 15.83
N THR A 286 1.77 11.03 15.67
CA THR A 286 1.23 10.73 14.33
C THR A 286 0.81 11.98 13.55
N PRO A 287 0.00 12.91 14.10
CA PRO A 287 -0.37 14.13 13.37
C PRO A 287 0.85 14.99 13.00
N VAL A 288 1.80 15.15 13.91
CA VAL A 288 3.01 15.96 13.65
C VAL A 288 3.87 15.30 12.56
N SER A 289 4.10 14.00 12.67
CA SER A 289 4.89 13.27 11.65
C SER A 289 4.25 13.34 10.27
N LEU A 290 2.93 13.16 10.17
CA LEU A 290 2.21 13.26 8.89
C LEU A 290 2.21 14.69 8.34
N LEU A 291 2.07 15.70 9.20
CA LEU A 291 2.14 17.11 8.80
C LEU A 291 3.51 17.47 8.24
N VAL A 292 4.58 17.04 8.92
CA VAL A 292 5.97 17.25 8.48
C VAL A 292 6.21 16.51 7.16
N ALA A 293 5.80 15.24 7.06
CA ALA A 293 5.94 14.45 5.84
C ALA A 293 5.25 15.11 4.66
N LEU A 294 3.99 15.50 4.83
CA LEU A 294 3.20 16.17 3.80
C LEU A 294 3.81 17.52 3.39
N GLY A 295 4.23 18.33 4.37
CA GLY A 295 4.85 19.62 4.13
C GLY A 295 6.16 19.51 3.35
N LEU A 296 7.02 18.55 3.71
CA LEU A 296 8.28 18.30 3.01
C LEU A 296 8.05 17.75 1.60
N THR A 297 7.10 16.85 1.42
CA THR A 297 6.73 16.33 0.10
C THR A 297 6.22 17.44 -0.82
N ILE A 298 5.29 18.26 -0.35
CA ILE A 298 4.75 19.38 -1.14
C ILE A 298 5.87 20.38 -1.48
N ASN A 299 6.72 20.72 -0.50
CA ASN A 299 7.84 21.64 -0.74
C ASN A 299 8.83 21.09 -1.78
N SER A 300 9.18 19.79 -1.70
CA SER A 300 10.07 19.14 -2.67
C SER A 300 9.46 19.17 -4.08
N VAL A 301 8.18 18.86 -4.24
CA VAL A 301 7.50 18.90 -5.54
C VAL A 301 7.47 20.32 -6.13
N ILE A 302 7.27 21.34 -5.30
CA ILE A 302 7.25 22.75 -5.74
C ILE A 302 8.66 23.21 -6.13
N ALA A 303 9.68 22.88 -5.32
CA ALA A 303 11.04 23.39 -5.48
C ALA A 303 11.85 22.62 -6.55
N GLU A 304 11.75 21.31 -6.54
CA GLU A 304 12.61 20.41 -7.32
C GLU A 304 11.85 19.68 -8.45
N GLY A 305 10.51 19.70 -8.39
CA GLY A 305 9.67 18.87 -9.25
C GLY A 305 9.67 17.40 -8.83
N TYR A 306 9.23 16.51 -9.72
CA TYR A 306 9.24 15.06 -9.51
C TYR A 306 9.53 14.35 -10.84
N GLY A 307 10.36 13.30 -10.79
CA GLY A 307 10.61 12.38 -11.91
C GLY A 307 11.18 13.01 -13.18
N GLY A 308 11.69 14.25 -13.14
CA GLY A 308 12.14 14.98 -14.32
C GLY A 308 11.02 15.44 -15.25
N TYR A 309 9.76 15.32 -14.83
CA TYR A 309 8.61 15.75 -15.62
C TYR A 309 8.46 17.28 -15.63
N SER A 310 7.89 17.82 -16.71
CA SER A 310 7.60 19.25 -16.77
C SER A 310 6.54 19.66 -15.74
N SER A 311 6.70 20.84 -15.16
CA SER A 311 5.77 21.38 -14.16
C SER A 311 4.31 21.39 -14.64
N GLY A 312 4.07 21.67 -15.94
CA GLY A 312 2.72 21.64 -16.50
C GLY A 312 2.05 20.27 -16.40
N ILE A 313 2.77 19.19 -16.74
CA ILE A 313 2.25 17.81 -16.64
C ILE A 313 2.06 17.41 -15.18
N LEU A 314 3.01 17.75 -14.30
CA LEU A 314 2.93 17.44 -12.88
C LEU A 314 1.67 18.03 -12.24
N TRP A 315 1.40 19.32 -12.49
CA TRP A 315 0.23 19.97 -11.91
C TRP A 315 -1.09 19.60 -12.60
N LEU A 316 -1.07 19.33 -13.91
CA LEU A 316 -2.26 18.88 -14.61
C LEU A 316 -2.69 17.48 -14.14
N VAL A 317 -1.76 16.52 -14.11
CA VAL A 317 -2.05 15.12 -13.77
C VAL A 317 -2.07 14.93 -12.25
N GLY A 318 -0.99 15.30 -11.57
CA GLY A 318 -0.85 15.11 -10.12
C GLY A 318 -1.76 16.04 -9.31
N GLY A 319 -1.73 17.35 -9.61
CA GLY A 319 -2.64 18.33 -9.00
C GLY A 319 -4.09 18.03 -9.32
N GLY A 320 -4.39 17.62 -10.54
CA GLY A 320 -5.70 17.14 -10.97
C GLY A 320 -6.19 15.93 -10.18
N THR A 321 -5.29 14.98 -9.86
CA THR A 321 -5.61 13.83 -9.01
C THR A 321 -6.02 14.25 -7.60
N ILE A 322 -5.29 15.17 -6.99
CA ILE A 322 -5.63 15.69 -5.65
C ILE A 322 -6.94 16.48 -5.69
N ALA A 323 -7.13 17.33 -6.70
CA ALA A 323 -8.38 18.06 -6.88
C ALA A 323 -9.58 17.09 -7.03
N PHE A 324 -9.41 16.01 -7.80
CA PHE A 324 -10.41 14.96 -7.96
C PHE A 324 -10.77 14.30 -6.61
N PHE A 325 -9.79 14.00 -5.77
CA PHE A 325 -10.04 13.42 -4.44
C PHE A 325 -10.81 14.38 -3.54
N ILE A 326 -10.40 15.65 -3.49
CA ILE A 326 -11.05 16.66 -2.64
C ILE A 326 -12.47 16.92 -3.13
N LEU A 327 -12.65 17.17 -4.42
CA LEU A 327 -13.98 17.41 -5.01
C LEU A 327 -14.88 16.19 -4.88
N GLY A 328 -14.34 15.00 -5.12
CA GLY A 328 -15.07 13.74 -4.93
C GLY A 328 -15.54 13.56 -3.49
N ALA A 329 -14.68 13.84 -2.51
CA ALA A 329 -15.04 13.75 -1.09
C ALA A 329 -16.14 14.78 -0.72
N ILE A 330 -16.02 16.02 -1.19
CA ILE A 330 -17.02 17.06 -0.96
C ILE A 330 -18.36 16.66 -1.60
N LEU A 331 -18.36 16.29 -2.87
CA LEU A 331 -19.58 15.87 -3.57
C LEU A 331 -20.22 14.67 -2.88
N PHE A 332 -19.43 13.67 -2.51
CA PHE A 332 -19.93 12.49 -1.81
C PHE A 332 -20.51 12.84 -0.43
N SER A 333 -19.92 13.80 0.28
CA SER A 333 -20.44 14.26 1.58
C SER A 333 -21.79 14.99 1.46
N CYS A 334 -22.01 15.72 0.36
CA CYS A 334 -23.26 16.43 0.08
C CYS A 334 -24.43 15.50 -0.29
N ILE A 335 -24.16 14.27 -0.69
CA ILE A 335 -25.19 13.29 -0.98
C ILE A 335 -25.88 12.90 0.33
N LYS A 336 -27.19 13.02 0.37
CA LYS A 336 -28.00 12.64 1.54
C LYS A 336 -27.90 11.12 1.76
N ASP A 337 -27.73 10.72 3.03
CA ASP A 337 -27.70 9.30 3.37
C ASP A 337 -29.04 8.68 2.95
N SER A 338 -28.99 7.53 2.29
CA SER A 338 -30.21 6.74 2.12
C SER A 338 -30.64 6.35 3.53
N ASP A 339 -31.85 6.71 3.95
CA ASP A 339 -32.41 6.25 5.21
C ASP A 339 -32.27 4.74 5.25
N SER A 340 -31.15 4.27 5.79
CA SER A 340 -30.96 2.86 6.07
C SER A 340 -31.96 2.59 7.17
N LYS A 341 -33.06 1.99 6.76
CA LYS A 341 -34.08 1.44 7.64
C LYS A 341 -33.38 0.77 8.80
N GLU A 342 -33.56 1.34 9.99
CA GLU A 342 -33.45 0.61 11.23
C GLU A 342 -34.21 -0.71 11.05
N ASN A 343 -33.51 -1.83 10.97
CA ASN A 343 -33.97 -3.17 11.20
C ASN A 343 -32.89 -3.96 11.89
#